data_6bbbe5921e68222c898b43fcb502b8d4
#
_entry.id   6bbbe5921e68222c898b43fcb502b8d4
#
_cell.length_a   1.000
_cell.length_b   1.000
_cell.length_c   1.000
_cell.angle_alpha   90.00
_cell.angle_beta   90.00
_cell.angle_gamma   90.00
#
_symmetry.space_group_name_H-M   'P 1'
#
loop_
_entity.id
_entity.type
_entity.pdbx_description
1 polymer ?
#
loop_
_entity_poly.entity_id
_entity_poly.type
_entity_poly.pdbx_seq_one_letter_code
_entity_poly.pdbx_strand_id
1 'polypeptide(L)'
;ITTLVDFDHVRHAEGIKLFISATNVRTGKLKIFRRGEMTADMVMASACLPFIFHAVEIEGEAYWDGGYMGNPALFPLVLECQARDLVIVQINPIARHRLPVRANDILNRINEITFNASLIKEVRSLSILKQLIDVCGHEDERFKDALFHRINADVELEPLSVSSKVNTERAFLEHLHDVGYRSTEAWLEENYRHLGERSSLDIESVYLHDSGG
;
A
#
# COMPACT_ATOMS: atom_id res chain seq x y z
N ILE A 1 12.11 2.16 -18.10
CA ILE A 1 10.76 2.71 -17.86
C ILE A 1 10.43 3.79 -18.89
N THR A 2 11.30 4.77 -19.13
CA THR A 2 11.07 5.88 -20.08
C THR A 2 10.76 5.45 -21.52
N THR A 3 11.17 4.27 -21.95
CA THR A 3 10.83 3.71 -23.26
C THR A 3 9.46 3.05 -23.34
N LEU A 4 8.84 2.76 -22.19
CA LEU A 4 7.57 2.04 -22.09
C LEU A 4 6.43 2.94 -21.61
N VAL A 5 6.75 4.02 -20.89
CA VAL A 5 5.76 4.93 -20.29
C VAL A 5 6.01 6.35 -20.79
N ASP A 6 4.99 6.93 -21.37
CA ASP A 6 4.95 8.35 -21.72
C ASP A 6 4.56 9.17 -20.48
N PHE A 7 5.57 9.71 -19.78
CA PHE A 7 5.35 10.50 -18.58
C PHE A 7 4.72 11.86 -18.86
N ASP A 8 4.85 12.42 -20.07
CA ASP A 8 4.14 13.63 -20.47
C ASP A 8 2.63 13.36 -20.52
N HIS A 9 2.25 12.25 -21.13
CA HIS A 9 0.85 11.83 -21.15
C HIS A 9 0.33 11.56 -19.72
N VAL A 10 1.10 10.87 -18.86
CA VAL A 10 0.72 10.62 -17.45
C VAL A 10 0.45 11.93 -16.71
N ARG A 11 1.31 12.94 -16.84
CA ARG A 11 1.14 14.22 -16.15
C ARG A 11 -0.12 14.98 -16.56
N HIS A 12 -0.52 14.86 -17.81
CA HIS A 12 -1.66 15.59 -18.39
C HIS A 12 -2.95 14.76 -18.44
N ALA A 13 -2.90 13.46 -18.11
CA ALA A 13 -4.09 12.60 -18.10
C ALA A 13 -5.17 13.15 -17.15
N GLU A 14 -6.42 13.11 -17.58
CA GLU A 14 -7.56 13.56 -16.77
C GLU A 14 -8.26 12.37 -16.09
N GLY A 15 -9.05 12.63 -15.06
CA GLY A 15 -9.94 11.67 -14.42
C GLY A 15 -9.31 10.82 -13.31
N ILE A 16 -8.02 10.46 -13.40
CA ILE A 16 -7.34 9.64 -12.38
C ILE A 16 -6.34 10.50 -11.61
N LYS A 17 -6.39 10.47 -10.29
CA LYS A 17 -5.35 11.00 -9.41
C LYS A 17 -4.34 9.90 -9.11
N LEU A 18 -3.06 10.21 -9.24
CA LEU A 18 -1.97 9.30 -8.96
C LEU A 18 -1.13 9.85 -7.82
N PHE A 19 -0.88 9.02 -6.82
CA PHE A 19 -0.02 9.30 -5.68
C PHE A 19 1.02 8.20 -5.57
N ILE A 20 2.29 8.55 -5.53
CA ILE A 20 3.40 7.63 -5.33
C ILE A 20 4.16 8.06 -4.08
N SER A 21 4.38 7.12 -3.18
CA SER A 21 5.12 7.37 -1.94
C SER A 21 6.59 7.03 -2.11
N ALA A 22 7.45 7.83 -1.48
CA ALA A 22 8.88 7.55 -1.30
C ALA A 22 9.31 8.00 0.10
N THR A 23 10.39 7.43 0.60
CA THR A 23 10.98 7.79 1.90
C THR A 23 12.21 8.66 1.68
N ASN A 24 12.19 9.92 2.17
CA ASN A 24 13.36 10.77 2.13
C ASN A 24 14.44 10.21 3.06
N VAL A 25 15.62 9.92 2.52
CA VAL A 25 16.69 9.23 3.24
C VAL A 25 17.27 10.08 4.37
N ARG A 26 17.36 11.41 4.17
CA ARG A 26 17.98 12.32 5.15
C ARG A 26 17.06 12.60 6.34
N THR A 27 15.77 12.74 6.07
CA THR A 27 14.81 13.17 7.10
C THR A 27 13.98 12.04 7.68
N GLY A 28 13.96 10.87 7.02
CA GLY A 28 13.08 9.74 7.34
C GLY A 28 11.60 10.05 7.12
N LYS A 29 11.26 11.13 6.41
CA LYS A 29 9.87 11.55 6.19
C LYS A 29 9.30 10.97 4.90
N LEU A 30 7.98 10.77 4.92
CA LEU A 30 7.21 10.42 3.74
C LEU A 30 7.20 11.59 2.74
N LYS A 31 7.48 11.29 1.49
CA LYS A 31 7.23 12.16 0.33
C LYS A 31 6.15 11.53 -0.53
N ILE A 32 5.14 12.32 -0.87
CA ILE A 32 4.11 11.93 -1.84
C ILE A 32 4.35 12.71 -3.12
N PHE A 33 4.63 11.99 -4.19
CA PHE A 33 4.66 12.54 -5.54
C PHE A 33 3.27 12.44 -6.16
N ARG A 34 2.82 13.53 -6.76
CA ARG A 34 1.50 13.62 -7.39
C ARG A 34 1.64 13.52 -8.90
N ARG A 35 0.55 13.13 -9.57
CA ARG A 35 0.51 12.95 -11.02
C ARG A 35 1.18 14.08 -11.82
N GLY A 36 0.89 15.35 -11.50
CA GLY A 36 1.39 16.50 -12.24
C GLY A 36 2.90 16.70 -12.25
N GLU A 37 3.62 16.09 -11.30
CA GLU A 37 5.08 16.14 -11.18
C GLU A 37 5.76 14.84 -11.62
N MET A 38 4.99 13.82 -11.99
CA MET A 38 5.46 12.43 -12.15
C MET A 38 6.58 12.28 -13.19
N THR A 39 7.66 11.62 -12.75
CA THR A 39 8.81 11.24 -13.57
C THR A 39 9.17 9.77 -13.38
N ALA A 40 10.02 9.25 -14.26
CA ALA A 40 10.55 7.89 -14.11
C ALA A 40 11.32 7.72 -12.81
N ASP A 41 12.08 8.72 -12.39
CA ASP A 41 12.88 8.67 -11.16
C ASP A 41 11.99 8.61 -9.91
N MET A 42 10.85 9.26 -9.90
CA MET A 42 9.87 9.17 -8.81
C MET A 42 9.29 7.75 -8.68
N VAL A 43 9.00 7.10 -9.81
CA VAL A 43 8.57 5.70 -9.82
C VAL A 43 9.69 4.77 -9.34
N MET A 44 10.92 4.99 -9.82
CA MET A 44 12.08 4.22 -9.39
C MET A 44 12.39 4.42 -7.90
N ALA A 45 12.25 5.63 -7.37
CA ALA A 45 12.42 5.93 -5.96
C ALA A 45 11.44 5.15 -5.08
N SER A 46 10.18 5.06 -5.51
CA SER A 46 9.13 4.35 -4.76
C SER A 46 9.35 2.85 -4.63
N ALA A 47 10.19 2.26 -5.47
CA ALA A 47 10.54 0.84 -5.47
C ALA A 47 12.03 0.60 -5.15
N CYS A 48 12.74 1.63 -4.69
CA CYS A 48 14.17 1.58 -4.42
C CYS A 48 14.43 0.96 -3.03
N LEU A 49 14.56 -0.36 -2.97
CA LEU A 49 14.84 -1.08 -1.73
C LEU A 49 16.26 -0.76 -1.23
N PRO A 50 16.44 -0.23 0.01
CA PRO A 50 17.75 -0.13 0.63
C PRO A 50 18.39 -1.51 0.73
N PHE A 51 19.71 -1.58 0.81
CA PHE A 51 20.54 -2.79 0.75
C PHE A 51 20.67 -3.45 -0.64
N ILE A 52 19.78 -3.14 -1.59
CA ILE A 52 19.85 -3.67 -2.97
C ILE A 52 20.26 -2.58 -3.94
N PHE A 53 19.72 -1.37 -3.78
CA PHE A 53 19.94 -0.25 -4.68
C PHE A 53 20.44 1.00 -3.95
N HIS A 54 21.24 1.81 -4.63
CA HIS A 54 21.53 3.17 -4.17
C HIS A 54 20.27 4.01 -4.20
N ALA A 55 20.18 4.98 -3.26
CA ALA A 55 19.05 5.90 -3.24
C ALA A 55 18.91 6.66 -4.57
N VAL A 56 17.68 6.90 -4.99
CA VAL A 56 17.38 7.72 -6.18
C VAL A 56 17.43 9.19 -5.77
N GLU A 57 18.22 9.99 -6.49
CA GLU A 57 18.31 11.44 -6.27
C GLU A 57 17.29 12.18 -7.14
N ILE A 58 16.47 13.01 -6.51
CA ILE A 58 15.47 13.86 -7.17
C ILE A 58 15.60 15.25 -6.57
N GLU A 59 15.92 16.25 -7.39
CA GLU A 59 16.05 17.66 -6.97
C GLU A 59 16.99 17.88 -5.77
N GLY A 60 18.08 17.11 -5.70
CA GLY A 60 19.08 17.19 -4.64
C GLY A 60 18.73 16.45 -3.35
N GLU A 61 17.60 15.80 -3.28
CA GLU A 61 17.19 14.94 -2.18
C GLU A 61 17.26 13.47 -2.58
N ALA A 62 17.62 12.60 -1.64
CA ALA A 62 17.77 11.16 -1.85
C ALA A 62 16.55 10.41 -1.31
N TYR A 63 16.05 9.41 -2.08
CA TYR A 63 14.85 8.67 -1.74
C TYR A 63 15.04 7.16 -1.82
N TRP A 64 14.40 6.46 -0.89
CA TRP A 64 14.19 5.03 -0.87
C TRP A 64 12.70 4.70 -1.01
N ASP A 65 12.41 3.40 -1.12
CA ASP A 65 11.08 2.81 -1.22
C ASP A 65 10.09 3.47 -0.23
N GLY A 66 8.93 3.83 -0.75
CA GLY A 66 7.86 4.44 0.02
C GLY A 66 7.27 3.54 1.09
N GLY A 67 7.39 2.22 0.92
CA GLY A 67 6.85 1.22 1.83
C GLY A 67 7.35 1.34 3.27
N TYR A 68 8.48 2.01 3.51
CA TYR A 68 8.96 2.27 4.86
C TYR A 68 8.13 3.31 5.62
N MET A 69 7.50 4.25 4.92
CA MET A 69 6.78 5.36 5.55
C MET A 69 5.31 5.51 5.11
N GLY A 70 4.91 4.88 3.99
CA GLY A 70 3.54 4.91 3.47
C GLY A 70 3.27 3.75 2.52
N ASN A 71 2.73 2.64 3.02
CA ASN A 71 2.50 1.40 2.26
C ASN A 71 1.06 0.85 2.45
N PRO A 72 0.10 1.38 1.73
CA PRO A 72 0.09 2.66 1.02
C PRO A 72 -0.06 3.86 1.95
N ALA A 73 0.16 5.07 1.43
CA ALA A 73 -0.25 6.30 2.06
C ALA A 73 -1.75 6.52 1.78
N LEU A 74 -2.61 6.40 2.80
CA LEU A 74 -4.07 6.51 2.66
C LEU A 74 -4.58 7.96 2.74
N PHE A 75 -3.93 8.79 3.56
CA PHE A 75 -4.36 10.18 3.77
C PHE A 75 -4.54 11.01 2.49
N PRO A 76 -3.65 10.95 1.47
CA PRO A 76 -3.89 11.66 0.22
C PRO A 76 -5.17 11.24 -0.48
N LEU A 77 -5.53 9.95 -0.40
CA LEU A 77 -6.77 9.44 -1.00
C LEU A 77 -8.00 9.99 -0.27
N VAL A 78 -7.99 9.97 1.06
CA VAL A 78 -9.09 10.48 1.88
C VAL A 78 -9.28 11.98 1.71
N LEU A 79 -8.19 12.75 1.68
CA LEU A 79 -8.25 14.21 1.66
C LEU A 79 -8.45 14.80 0.26
N GLU A 80 -7.93 14.15 -0.78
CA GLU A 80 -7.84 14.72 -2.13
C GLU A 80 -8.76 14.03 -3.15
N CYS A 81 -9.30 12.83 -2.85
CA CYS A 81 -10.18 12.09 -3.76
C CYS A 81 -11.66 12.26 -3.40
N GLN A 82 -12.53 12.00 -4.37
CA GLN A 82 -13.98 12.05 -4.19
C GLN A 82 -14.60 10.69 -3.81
N ALA A 83 -13.88 9.59 -4.08
CA ALA A 83 -14.33 8.24 -3.77
C ALA A 83 -14.39 8.01 -2.26
N ARG A 84 -15.42 7.32 -1.81
CA ARG A 84 -15.53 6.84 -0.43
C ARG A 84 -14.87 5.49 -0.25
N ASP A 85 -14.90 4.64 -1.29
CA ASP A 85 -14.33 3.31 -1.23
C ASP A 85 -12.80 3.37 -1.35
N LEU A 86 -12.13 2.75 -0.37
CA LEU A 86 -10.68 2.55 -0.35
C LEU A 86 -10.40 1.05 -0.46
N VAL A 87 -9.99 0.62 -1.67
CA VAL A 87 -9.61 -0.77 -1.92
C VAL A 87 -8.11 -0.92 -1.75
N ILE A 88 -7.70 -1.65 -0.71
CA ILE A 88 -6.30 -1.94 -0.41
C ILE A 88 -5.93 -3.27 -1.07
N VAL A 89 -4.99 -3.25 -2.02
CA VAL A 89 -4.37 -4.47 -2.55
C VAL A 89 -3.14 -4.78 -1.71
N GLN A 90 -3.26 -5.77 -0.81
CA GLN A 90 -2.25 -6.07 0.19
C GLN A 90 -1.42 -7.29 -0.21
N ILE A 91 -0.10 -7.11 -0.33
CA ILE A 91 0.84 -8.16 -0.72
C ILE A 91 1.55 -8.74 0.50
N ASN A 92 1.88 -7.91 1.50
CA ASN A 92 2.60 -8.37 2.68
C ASN A 92 1.61 -8.85 3.76
N PRO A 93 1.67 -10.11 4.20
CA PRO A 93 0.78 -10.61 5.25
C PRO A 93 1.02 -9.89 6.57
N ILE A 94 -0.05 -9.61 7.32
CA ILE A 94 0.03 -8.98 8.63
C ILE A 94 0.46 -10.01 9.67
N ALA A 95 -0.19 -11.16 9.68
CA ALA A 95 0.08 -12.25 10.60
C ALA A 95 0.91 -13.36 9.94
N ARG A 96 1.69 -14.07 10.73
CA ARG A 96 2.41 -15.28 10.35
C ARG A 96 2.12 -16.37 11.37
N HIS A 97 1.76 -17.56 10.88
CA HIS A 97 1.47 -18.70 11.78
C HIS A 97 2.73 -19.27 12.44
N ARG A 98 3.90 -19.14 11.80
CA ARG A 98 5.16 -19.69 12.30
C ARG A 98 6.09 -18.59 12.75
N LEU A 99 6.71 -18.78 13.92
CA LEU A 99 7.79 -17.90 14.37
C LEU A 99 9.03 -18.12 13.48
N PRO A 100 9.65 -17.04 12.98
CA PRO A 100 10.88 -17.15 12.24
C PRO A 100 12.05 -17.49 13.17
N VAL A 101 12.84 -18.49 12.81
CA VAL A 101 14.00 -18.94 13.61
C VAL A 101 15.33 -18.84 12.85
N ARG A 102 15.28 -18.80 11.51
CA ARG A 102 16.48 -18.64 10.68
C ARG A 102 16.70 -17.16 10.39
N ALA A 103 17.95 -16.75 10.24
CA ALA A 103 18.30 -15.35 9.99
C ALA A 103 17.53 -14.74 8.81
N ASN A 104 17.40 -15.45 7.69
CA ASN A 104 16.65 -14.96 6.52
C ASN A 104 15.15 -14.83 6.83
N ASP A 105 14.55 -15.75 7.57
CA ASP A 105 13.13 -15.70 7.94
C ASP A 105 12.87 -14.52 8.90
N ILE A 106 13.81 -14.27 9.81
CA ILE A 106 13.77 -13.13 10.74
C ILE A 106 13.85 -11.82 9.95
N LEU A 107 14.79 -11.70 9.01
CA LEU A 107 14.92 -10.51 8.15
C LEU A 107 13.65 -10.29 7.30
N ASN A 108 13.08 -11.36 6.75
CA ASN A 108 11.82 -11.31 6.02
C ASN A 108 10.71 -10.76 6.92
N ARG A 109 10.57 -11.27 8.13
CA ARG A 109 9.53 -10.83 9.06
C ARG A 109 9.71 -9.37 9.51
N ILE A 110 10.94 -8.96 9.80
CA ILE A 110 11.24 -7.55 10.12
C ILE A 110 10.80 -6.64 8.97
N ASN A 111 11.11 -7.01 7.72
CA ASN A 111 10.70 -6.24 6.55
C ASN A 111 9.17 -6.14 6.43
N GLU A 112 8.44 -7.25 6.59
CA GLU A 112 6.97 -7.25 6.57
C GLU A 112 6.38 -6.37 7.67
N ILE A 113 6.88 -6.49 8.90
CA ILE A 113 6.43 -5.66 10.03
C ILE A 113 6.67 -4.18 9.72
N THR A 114 7.84 -3.83 9.19
CA THR A 114 8.17 -2.46 8.84
C THR A 114 7.23 -1.91 7.75
N PHE A 115 6.98 -2.69 6.70
CA PHE A 115 6.10 -2.28 5.60
C PHE A 115 4.64 -2.17 6.02
N ASN A 116 4.16 -3.01 6.94
CA ASN A 116 2.80 -2.96 7.45
C ASN A 116 2.60 -1.89 8.53
N ALA A 117 3.67 -1.45 9.21
CA ALA A 117 3.58 -0.52 10.34
C ALA A 117 2.96 0.82 9.96
N SER A 118 3.27 1.36 8.77
CA SER A 118 2.69 2.61 8.27
C SER A 118 1.20 2.46 8.00
N LEU A 119 0.78 1.39 7.32
CA LEU A 119 -0.62 1.09 7.04
C LEU A 119 -1.43 0.96 8.34
N ILE A 120 -0.94 0.18 9.30
CA ILE A 120 -1.61 -0.01 10.60
C ILE A 120 -1.80 1.34 11.33
N LYS A 121 -0.80 2.22 11.29
CA LYS A 121 -0.89 3.55 11.91
C LYS A 121 -1.91 4.43 11.19
N GLU A 122 -1.92 4.45 9.86
CA GLU A 122 -2.87 5.25 9.09
C GLU A 122 -4.31 4.74 9.28
N VAL A 123 -4.52 3.43 9.22
CA VAL A 123 -5.83 2.80 9.47
C VAL A 123 -6.33 3.14 10.87
N ARG A 124 -5.47 3.06 11.90
CA ARG A 124 -5.83 3.46 13.28
C ARG A 124 -6.24 4.92 13.34
N SER A 125 -5.50 5.81 12.69
CA SER A 125 -5.82 7.25 12.67
C SER A 125 -7.16 7.52 11.98
N LEU A 126 -7.43 6.83 10.87
CA LEU A 126 -8.71 6.96 10.15
C LEU A 126 -9.88 6.38 10.96
N SER A 127 -9.68 5.25 11.69
CA SER A 127 -10.69 4.70 12.59
C SER A 127 -11.05 5.67 13.72
N ILE A 128 -10.05 6.30 14.33
CA ILE A 128 -10.29 7.32 15.39
C ILE A 128 -11.03 8.54 14.81
N LEU A 129 -10.62 9.01 13.63
CA LEU A 129 -11.31 10.13 12.97
C LEU A 129 -12.77 9.80 12.67
N LYS A 130 -13.06 8.59 12.19
CA LYS A 130 -14.43 8.13 11.96
C LYS A 130 -15.24 8.13 13.25
N GLN A 131 -14.73 7.58 14.35
CA GLN A 131 -15.40 7.60 15.64
C GLN A 131 -15.69 9.04 16.15
N LEU A 132 -14.75 9.97 15.93
CA LEU A 132 -14.93 11.37 16.31
C LEU A 132 -16.03 12.05 15.47
N ILE A 133 -16.11 11.77 14.17
CA ILE A 133 -17.17 12.29 13.29
C ILE A 133 -18.53 11.79 13.76
N ASP A 134 -18.65 10.49 14.06
CA ASP A 134 -19.88 9.86 14.53
C ASP A 134 -20.36 10.47 15.85
N VAL A 135 -19.43 10.77 16.79
CA VAL A 135 -19.76 11.36 18.10
C VAL A 135 -20.10 12.86 18.01
N CYS A 136 -19.34 13.61 17.19
CA CYS A 136 -19.49 15.07 17.12
C CYS A 136 -20.60 15.54 16.20
N GLY A 137 -21.14 14.66 15.34
CA GLY A 137 -22.20 15.00 14.38
C GLY A 137 -21.78 16.07 13.35
N HIS A 138 -20.49 16.31 13.18
CA HIS A 138 -19.95 17.25 12.22
C HIS A 138 -19.60 16.50 10.93
N GLU A 139 -20.45 16.66 9.93
CA GLU A 139 -20.08 16.32 8.54
C GLU A 139 -19.09 17.37 8.03
N ASP A 140 -17.84 17.27 8.45
CA ASP A 140 -16.79 18.01 7.76
C ASP A 140 -16.57 17.32 6.40
N GLU A 141 -16.91 18.02 5.31
CA GLU A 141 -16.76 17.50 3.95
C GLU A 141 -15.33 16.99 3.64
N ARG A 142 -14.34 17.40 4.43
CA ARG A 142 -12.94 16.96 4.32
C ARG A 142 -12.68 15.56 4.87
N PHE A 143 -13.51 15.09 5.80
CA PHE A 143 -13.37 13.78 6.44
C PHE A 143 -14.55 12.90 6.04
N LYS A 144 -14.43 12.28 4.88
CA LYS A 144 -15.45 11.39 4.36
C LYS A 144 -15.53 10.11 5.19
N ASP A 145 -16.73 9.56 5.29
CA ASP A 145 -16.94 8.21 5.81
C ASP A 145 -16.32 7.20 4.82
N ALA A 146 -15.05 6.86 5.04
CA ALA A 146 -14.31 5.97 4.18
C ALA A 146 -14.80 4.52 4.36
N LEU A 147 -15.06 3.85 3.25
CA LEU A 147 -15.44 2.45 3.17
C LEU A 147 -14.20 1.63 2.82
N PHE A 148 -13.82 0.71 3.69
CA PHE A 148 -12.60 -0.07 3.54
C PHE A 148 -12.85 -1.44 2.93
N HIS A 149 -12.02 -1.77 1.97
CA HIS A 149 -12.00 -3.06 1.28
C HIS A 149 -10.57 -3.57 1.18
N ARG A 150 -10.38 -4.90 1.18
CA ARG A 150 -9.05 -5.48 1.03
C ARG A 150 -9.08 -6.66 0.07
N ILE A 151 -8.19 -6.63 -0.91
CA ILE A 151 -7.84 -7.76 -1.76
C ILE A 151 -6.49 -8.28 -1.29
N ASN A 152 -6.40 -9.55 -0.94
CA ASN A 152 -5.17 -10.18 -0.46
C ASN A 152 -5.06 -11.62 -0.96
N ALA A 153 -3.85 -12.15 -0.94
CA ALA A 153 -3.52 -13.53 -1.26
C ALA A 153 -2.57 -14.09 -0.19
N ASP A 154 -2.91 -13.89 1.10
CA ASP A 154 -2.04 -14.18 2.23
C ASP A 154 -1.54 -15.63 2.24
N VAL A 155 -2.42 -16.59 1.91
CA VAL A 155 -2.10 -18.04 1.90
C VAL A 155 -1.07 -18.37 0.82
N GLU A 156 -1.26 -17.86 -0.40
CA GLU A 156 -0.39 -18.14 -1.54
C GLU A 156 0.94 -17.38 -1.44
N LEU A 157 0.92 -16.18 -0.83
CA LEU A 157 2.10 -15.33 -0.71
C LEU A 157 2.93 -15.62 0.55
N GLU A 158 2.34 -16.28 1.57
CA GLU A 158 3.05 -16.62 2.82
C GLU A 158 4.36 -17.41 2.59
N PRO A 159 4.45 -18.38 1.66
CA PRO A 159 5.69 -19.11 1.40
C PRO A 159 6.81 -18.28 0.76
N LEU A 160 6.47 -17.10 0.19
CA LEU A 160 7.44 -16.26 -0.51
C LEU A 160 8.33 -15.49 0.47
N SER A 161 9.59 -15.32 0.09
CA SER A 161 10.59 -14.58 0.86
C SER A 161 10.88 -13.21 0.24
N VAL A 162 11.62 -12.34 0.96
CA VAL A 162 12.08 -11.05 0.42
C VAL A 162 12.88 -11.21 -0.87
N SER A 163 13.64 -12.31 -1.01
CA SER A 163 14.39 -12.60 -2.24
C SER A 163 13.48 -12.79 -3.46
N SER A 164 12.22 -13.18 -3.27
CA SER A 164 11.27 -13.29 -4.39
C SER A 164 10.96 -11.93 -5.03
N LYS A 165 11.13 -10.82 -4.30
CA LYS A 165 10.91 -9.45 -4.81
C LYS A 165 11.88 -9.05 -5.94
N VAL A 166 13.00 -9.74 -6.05
CA VAL A 166 13.98 -9.53 -7.12
C VAL A 166 14.01 -10.67 -8.15
N ASN A 167 13.08 -11.62 -8.04
CA ASN A 167 12.94 -12.68 -9.03
C ASN A 167 12.22 -12.13 -10.27
N THR A 168 12.95 -12.10 -11.40
CA THR A 168 12.45 -11.61 -12.69
C THR A 168 12.13 -12.74 -13.67
N GLU A 169 12.12 -14.01 -13.20
CA GLU A 169 11.77 -15.14 -14.05
C GLU A 169 10.32 -15.03 -14.53
N ARG A 170 10.13 -15.17 -15.84
CA ARG A 170 8.83 -15.00 -16.48
C ARG A 170 7.77 -15.93 -15.88
N ALA A 171 8.09 -17.20 -15.66
CA ALA A 171 7.17 -18.19 -15.09
C ALA A 171 6.73 -17.80 -13.67
N PHE A 172 7.62 -17.19 -12.87
CA PHE A 172 7.30 -16.68 -11.55
C PHE A 172 6.36 -15.48 -11.62
N LEU A 173 6.61 -14.54 -12.53
CA LEU A 173 5.75 -13.37 -12.72
C LEU A 173 4.35 -13.77 -13.23
N GLU A 174 4.27 -14.74 -14.15
CA GLU A 174 3.01 -15.30 -14.63
C GLU A 174 2.25 -16.01 -13.48
N HIS A 175 2.95 -16.75 -12.63
CA HIS A 175 2.35 -17.35 -11.43
C HIS A 175 1.76 -16.29 -10.48
N LEU A 176 2.50 -15.22 -10.19
CA LEU A 176 1.99 -14.12 -9.35
C LEU A 176 0.79 -13.42 -9.98
N HIS A 177 0.82 -13.20 -11.29
CA HIS A 177 -0.33 -12.66 -12.02
C HIS A 177 -1.58 -13.54 -11.82
N ASP A 178 -1.44 -14.85 -12.00
CA ASP A 178 -2.56 -15.80 -11.86
C ASP A 178 -3.09 -15.85 -10.42
N VAL A 179 -2.20 -15.75 -9.42
CA VAL A 179 -2.59 -15.63 -8.00
C VAL A 179 -3.42 -14.36 -7.80
N GLY A 180 -2.91 -13.21 -8.25
CA GLY A 180 -3.60 -11.92 -8.11
C GLY A 180 -4.95 -11.91 -8.83
N TYR A 181 -5.02 -12.47 -10.02
CA TYR A 181 -6.25 -12.56 -10.80
C TYR A 181 -7.33 -13.37 -10.07
N ARG A 182 -7.01 -14.59 -9.63
CA ARG A 182 -7.97 -15.46 -8.91
C ARG A 182 -8.42 -14.86 -7.58
N SER A 183 -7.49 -14.27 -6.83
CA SER A 183 -7.83 -13.63 -5.55
C SER A 183 -8.75 -12.43 -5.75
N THR A 184 -8.54 -11.65 -6.81
CA THR A 184 -9.39 -10.51 -7.15
C THR A 184 -10.76 -10.96 -7.65
N GLU A 185 -10.83 -12.00 -8.49
CA GLU A 185 -12.08 -12.56 -9.01
C GLU A 185 -12.96 -13.06 -7.86
N ALA A 186 -12.40 -13.88 -6.96
CA ALA A 186 -13.11 -14.36 -5.79
C ALA A 186 -13.59 -13.22 -4.88
N TRP A 187 -12.73 -12.20 -4.67
CA TRP A 187 -13.11 -11.03 -3.89
C TRP A 187 -14.27 -10.25 -4.54
N LEU A 188 -14.25 -10.07 -5.86
CA LEU A 188 -15.32 -9.38 -6.59
C LEU A 188 -16.66 -10.14 -6.50
N GLU A 189 -16.65 -11.45 -6.63
CA GLU A 189 -17.87 -12.27 -6.49
C GLU A 189 -18.54 -12.06 -5.13
N GLU A 190 -17.77 -11.96 -4.06
CA GLU A 190 -18.30 -11.79 -2.71
C GLU A 190 -18.66 -10.34 -2.38
N ASN A 191 -17.83 -9.38 -2.80
CA ASN A 191 -17.81 -8.05 -2.24
C ASN A 191 -18.22 -6.93 -3.19
N TYR A 192 -18.35 -7.18 -4.50
CA TYR A 192 -18.70 -6.12 -5.47
C TYR A 192 -19.95 -5.33 -5.08
N ARG A 193 -20.98 -6.01 -4.54
CA ARG A 193 -22.24 -5.40 -4.08
C ARG A 193 -22.08 -4.48 -2.86
N HIS A 194 -20.93 -4.51 -2.19
CA HIS A 194 -20.67 -3.68 -1.00
C HIS A 194 -20.02 -2.34 -1.38
N LEU A 195 -19.49 -2.20 -2.60
CA LEU A 195 -18.89 -0.95 -3.07
C LEU A 195 -19.94 0.17 -3.08
N GLY A 196 -19.59 1.32 -2.50
CA GLY A 196 -20.47 2.45 -2.34
C GLY A 196 -21.48 2.34 -1.20
N GLU A 197 -21.68 1.14 -0.62
CA GLU A 197 -22.71 0.86 0.40
C GLU A 197 -22.11 0.69 1.80
N ARG A 198 -21.12 -0.17 1.94
CA ARG A 198 -20.50 -0.49 3.24
C ARG A 198 -19.09 -1.06 3.09
N SER A 199 -18.28 -0.93 4.12
CA SER A 199 -17.00 -1.63 4.19
C SER A 199 -17.19 -3.16 4.07
N SER A 200 -16.36 -3.83 3.28
CA SER A 200 -16.23 -5.29 3.29
C SER A 200 -15.09 -5.77 4.20
N LEU A 201 -14.30 -4.84 4.74
CA LEU A 201 -13.20 -5.09 5.63
C LEU A 201 -13.53 -4.53 7.03
N ASP A 202 -13.46 -5.40 8.03
CA ASP A 202 -13.40 -4.98 9.42
C ASP A 202 -11.96 -4.59 9.77
N ILE A 203 -11.70 -3.27 9.74
CA ILE A 203 -10.37 -2.72 9.97
C ILE A 203 -9.90 -2.93 11.41
N GLU A 204 -10.82 -2.98 12.38
CA GLU A 204 -10.47 -3.18 13.78
C GLU A 204 -9.97 -4.59 14.02
N SER A 205 -10.70 -5.60 13.55
CA SER A 205 -10.31 -7.01 13.72
C SER A 205 -9.02 -7.35 12.99
N VAL A 206 -8.78 -6.77 11.80
CA VAL A 206 -7.62 -7.13 10.97
C VAL A 206 -6.35 -6.35 11.35
N TYR A 207 -6.47 -5.07 11.71
CA TYR A 207 -5.30 -4.21 11.88
C TYR A 207 -5.06 -3.72 13.31
N LEU A 208 -6.08 -3.70 14.17
CA LEU A 208 -6.00 -3.03 15.46
C LEU A 208 -6.10 -3.95 16.68
N HIS A 209 -6.77 -5.08 16.55
CA HIS A 209 -6.85 -6.06 17.64
C HIS A 209 -5.78 -7.15 17.48
N ASP A 210 -5.15 -7.53 18.58
CA ASP A 210 -4.31 -8.72 18.63
C ASP A 210 -5.20 -9.94 18.42
N SER A 211 -4.96 -10.70 17.36
CA SER A 211 -5.63 -11.98 17.08
C SER A 211 -5.16 -13.07 18.04
N GLY A 212 -5.12 -12.76 19.34
CA GLY A 212 -4.57 -13.60 20.39
C GLY A 212 -5.42 -13.53 21.66
N GLY A 213 -6.52 -14.25 21.64
CA GLY A 213 -7.28 -14.63 22.79
C GLY A 213 -7.67 -16.08 22.64
#